data_5475eea3aacc975a0f9ac65278d8cd4d
#
_entry.id   5475eea3aacc975a0f9ac65278d8cd4d
#
_cell.length_a   1.000
_cell.length_b   1.000
_cell.length_c   1.000
_cell.angle_alpha   90.00
_cell.angle_beta   90.00
_cell.angle_gamma   90.00
#
_symmetry.space_group_name_H-M   'P 1'
#
loop_
_entity.id
_entity.type
_entity.pdbx_description
1 polymer ?
#
loop_
_entity_poly.entity_id
_entity_poly.type
_entity_poly.pdbx_seq_one_letter_code
_entity_poly.pdbx_strand_id
1 'polypeptide(L)'
;HPNDEVIIFSPSFDCYQPAVELNGGIPVFVEMESPDFNVNWNTVEENISSKTRMIIINSPQNPLGTIMSKKDMTNLERIAEKYDLIILSDEVYEHLVYDNKKHLSICSFPKLFNRSIAIFSFGKTFHVTGWKLGYVVAPKQLMSEIRKVHQFNVFSANHPLQLAVADYLENEEHFLRLNHFYEQKRDLFLEIISASRFQAKA
;
A
#
# COMPACT_ATOMS: atom_id res chain seq x y z
N HIS A 1 -19.74 -5.71 -4.14
CA HIS A 1 -20.88 -6.63 -3.99
C HIS A 1 -20.36 -8.06 -3.79
N PRO A 2 -21.19 -9.00 -3.28
CA PRO A 2 -20.82 -10.42 -3.25
C PRO A 2 -20.41 -10.90 -4.64
N ASN A 3 -19.31 -11.68 -4.69
CA ASN A 3 -18.68 -12.19 -5.92
C ASN A 3 -17.97 -11.14 -6.80
N ASP A 4 -17.87 -9.89 -6.39
CA ASP A 4 -16.93 -8.96 -7.03
C ASP A 4 -15.50 -9.45 -6.83
N GLU A 5 -14.69 -9.37 -7.88
CA GLU A 5 -13.30 -9.80 -7.85
C GLU A 5 -12.39 -8.64 -7.51
N VAL A 6 -11.35 -8.96 -6.70
CA VAL A 6 -10.32 -8.03 -6.29
C VAL A 6 -8.95 -8.61 -6.63
N ILE A 7 -8.18 -7.92 -7.47
CA ILE A 7 -6.82 -8.33 -7.82
C ILE A 7 -5.89 -8.00 -6.66
N ILE A 8 -5.07 -8.97 -6.26
CA ILE A 8 -4.06 -8.88 -5.21
C ILE A 8 -2.74 -9.41 -5.77
N PHE A 9 -1.68 -8.63 -5.64
CA PHE A 9 -0.32 -9.07 -6.02
C PHE A 9 0.26 -10.02 -4.97
N SER A 10 0.79 -11.15 -5.41
CA SER A 10 1.37 -12.17 -4.54
C SER A 10 2.90 -12.22 -4.70
N PRO A 11 3.67 -12.37 -3.57
CA PRO A 11 3.22 -12.44 -2.19
C PRO A 11 2.64 -11.09 -1.70
N SER A 12 1.71 -11.13 -0.75
CA SER A 12 0.98 -9.97 -0.26
C SER A 12 0.98 -9.88 1.26
N PHE A 13 0.64 -8.72 1.79
CA PHE A 13 0.30 -8.59 3.20
C PHE A 13 -0.92 -9.48 3.52
N ASP A 14 -0.82 -10.21 4.61
CA ASP A 14 -1.70 -11.32 4.97
C ASP A 14 -3.17 -10.94 5.18
N CYS A 15 -3.49 -9.68 5.47
CA CYS A 15 -4.87 -9.28 5.71
C CYS A 15 -5.68 -8.93 4.45
N TYR A 16 -5.08 -8.79 3.27
CA TYR A 16 -5.85 -8.41 2.07
C TYR A 16 -6.84 -9.51 1.65
N GLN A 17 -6.37 -10.75 1.56
CA GLN A 17 -7.24 -11.87 1.22
C GLN A 17 -8.44 -11.99 2.17
N PRO A 18 -8.26 -12.14 3.49
CA PRO A 18 -9.39 -12.28 4.40
C PRO A 18 -10.29 -11.04 4.41
N ALA A 19 -9.75 -9.83 4.19
CA ALA A 19 -10.58 -8.65 4.08
C ALA A 19 -11.52 -8.69 2.88
N VAL A 20 -11.07 -9.20 1.74
CA VAL A 20 -11.91 -9.41 0.55
C VAL A 20 -12.96 -10.48 0.80
N GLU A 21 -12.56 -11.66 1.31
CA GLU A 21 -13.42 -12.81 1.54
C GLU A 21 -14.51 -12.54 2.58
N LEU A 22 -14.18 -11.91 3.69
CA LEU A 22 -15.13 -11.54 4.75
C LEU A 22 -16.22 -10.57 4.27
N ASN A 23 -15.95 -9.82 3.22
CA ASN A 23 -16.93 -8.95 2.58
C ASN A 23 -17.64 -9.59 1.38
N GLY A 24 -17.46 -10.90 1.17
CA GLY A 24 -18.10 -11.67 0.11
C GLY A 24 -17.46 -11.50 -1.28
N GLY A 25 -16.31 -10.84 -1.36
CA GLY A 25 -15.53 -10.72 -2.59
C GLY A 25 -14.70 -11.97 -2.89
N ILE A 26 -14.14 -12.02 -4.08
CA ILE A 26 -13.27 -13.10 -4.56
C ILE A 26 -11.87 -12.51 -4.80
N PRO A 27 -10.84 -12.94 -4.05
CA PRO A 27 -9.47 -12.53 -4.33
C PRO A 27 -8.95 -13.23 -5.60
N VAL A 28 -8.37 -12.46 -6.51
CA VAL A 28 -7.70 -12.93 -7.72
C VAL A 28 -6.22 -12.61 -7.58
N PHE A 29 -5.39 -13.63 -7.43
CA PHE A 29 -3.95 -13.45 -7.23
C PHE A 29 -3.20 -13.33 -8.55
N VAL A 30 -2.33 -12.33 -8.62
CA VAL A 30 -1.35 -12.17 -9.70
C VAL A 30 0.04 -12.22 -9.09
N GLU A 31 0.82 -13.24 -9.48
CA GLU A 31 2.17 -13.42 -8.96
C GLU A 31 3.12 -12.37 -9.54
N MET A 32 3.96 -11.81 -8.67
CA MET A 32 5.06 -10.96 -9.09
C MET A 32 6.27 -11.80 -9.49
N GLU A 33 6.93 -11.42 -10.58
CA GLU A 33 7.96 -12.22 -11.22
C GLU A 33 9.30 -12.16 -10.46
N SER A 34 9.72 -13.31 -9.92
CA SER A 34 11.05 -13.48 -9.32
C SER A 34 12.15 -13.36 -10.41
N PRO A 35 13.37 -12.86 -10.09
CA PRO A 35 13.87 -12.52 -8.75
C PRO A 35 13.63 -11.07 -8.32
N ASP A 36 13.18 -10.20 -9.20
CA ASP A 36 13.02 -8.77 -8.94
C ASP A 36 11.61 -8.40 -8.47
N PHE A 37 10.71 -9.36 -8.50
CA PHE A 37 9.29 -9.20 -8.11
C PHE A 37 8.61 -8.03 -8.83
N ASN A 38 8.86 -7.96 -10.14
CA ASN A 38 8.18 -7.00 -11.01
C ASN A 38 6.75 -7.44 -11.30
N VAL A 39 5.88 -6.47 -11.52
CA VAL A 39 4.50 -6.72 -11.94
C VAL A 39 4.46 -6.93 -13.45
N ASN A 40 3.98 -8.09 -13.89
CA ASN A 40 3.65 -8.33 -15.29
C ASN A 40 2.24 -7.79 -15.59
N TRP A 41 2.17 -6.62 -16.18
CA TRP A 41 0.92 -5.94 -16.46
C TRP A 41 0.05 -6.62 -17.53
N ASN A 42 0.63 -7.48 -18.38
CA ASN A 42 -0.14 -8.30 -19.30
C ASN A 42 -0.90 -9.38 -18.52
N THR A 43 -0.22 -10.06 -17.60
CA THR A 43 -0.84 -11.06 -16.72
C THR A 43 -1.92 -10.41 -15.85
N VAL A 44 -1.72 -9.17 -15.36
CA VAL A 44 -2.78 -8.43 -14.66
C VAL A 44 -4.02 -8.29 -15.55
N GLU A 45 -3.83 -7.85 -16.79
CA GLU A 45 -4.92 -7.61 -17.73
C GLU A 45 -5.65 -8.89 -18.13
N GLU A 46 -4.94 -10.02 -18.27
CA GLU A 46 -5.49 -11.35 -18.55
C GLU A 46 -6.37 -11.89 -17.40
N ASN A 47 -6.11 -11.47 -16.17
CA ASN A 47 -6.88 -11.87 -15.00
C ASN A 47 -8.09 -10.95 -14.70
N ILE A 48 -8.33 -9.93 -15.52
CA ILE A 48 -9.49 -9.06 -15.37
C ILE A 48 -10.72 -9.70 -16.04
N SER A 49 -11.80 -9.83 -15.31
CA SER A 49 -13.11 -10.27 -15.80
C SER A 49 -14.16 -9.15 -15.70
N SER A 50 -15.36 -9.44 -16.15
CA SER A 50 -16.51 -8.55 -15.97
C SER A 50 -16.93 -8.35 -14.49
N LYS A 51 -16.39 -9.18 -13.58
CA LYS A 51 -16.64 -9.11 -12.14
C LYS A 51 -15.53 -8.34 -11.38
N THR A 52 -14.39 -8.08 -12.01
CA THR A 52 -13.29 -7.36 -11.37
C THR A 52 -13.70 -5.93 -11.09
N ARG A 53 -13.49 -5.46 -9.83
CA ARG A 53 -13.87 -4.12 -9.39
C ARG A 53 -12.72 -3.34 -8.78
N MET A 54 -11.70 -4.03 -8.29
CA MET A 54 -10.63 -3.38 -7.54
C MET A 54 -9.29 -4.05 -7.78
N ILE A 55 -8.22 -3.25 -7.74
CA ILE A 55 -6.85 -3.72 -7.61
C ILE A 55 -6.29 -3.17 -6.30
N ILE A 56 -5.68 -4.03 -5.49
CA ILE A 56 -4.93 -3.63 -4.30
C ILE A 56 -3.45 -3.56 -4.68
N ILE A 57 -2.85 -2.40 -4.50
CA ILE A 57 -1.39 -2.21 -4.59
C ILE A 57 -0.84 -1.88 -3.21
N ASN A 58 0.41 -2.27 -2.97
CA ASN A 58 1.15 -1.89 -1.77
C ASN A 58 2.55 -1.42 -2.17
N SER A 59 2.89 -0.18 -1.85
CA SER A 59 4.17 0.40 -2.20
C SER A 59 4.60 1.44 -1.17
N PRO A 60 5.73 1.27 -0.50
CA PRO A 60 6.63 0.10 -0.50
C PRO A 60 5.93 -1.18 -0.07
N GLN A 61 6.29 -2.29 -0.69
CA GLN A 61 5.55 -3.55 -0.60
C GLN A 61 6.00 -4.39 0.61
N ASN A 62 5.05 -4.95 1.33
CA ASN A 62 5.27 -5.95 2.36
C ASN A 62 4.79 -7.32 1.83
N PRO A 63 5.67 -8.35 1.72
CA PRO A 63 6.97 -8.50 2.41
C PRO A 63 8.23 -8.19 1.58
N LEU A 64 8.11 -7.79 0.31
CA LEU A 64 9.22 -7.81 -0.65
C LEU A 64 10.13 -6.58 -0.61
N GLY A 65 9.66 -5.45 -0.06
CA GLY A 65 10.39 -4.19 -0.08
C GLY A 65 10.43 -3.48 -1.44
N THR A 66 9.75 -4.00 -2.46
CA THR A 66 9.71 -3.38 -3.78
C THR A 66 8.86 -2.12 -3.79
N ILE A 67 9.13 -1.21 -4.73
CA ILE A 67 8.37 0.02 -4.93
C ILE A 67 7.83 0.10 -6.36
N MET A 68 6.65 0.68 -6.51
CA MET A 68 6.07 0.94 -7.82
C MET A 68 6.87 1.99 -8.57
N SER A 69 7.24 1.69 -9.81
CA SER A 69 7.92 2.63 -10.71
C SER A 69 6.90 3.54 -11.42
N LYS A 70 7.38 4.62 -12.04
CA LYS A 70 6.55 5.47 -12.89
C LYS A 70 5.90 4.69 -14.04
N LYS A 71 6.60 3.68 -14.57
CA LYS A 71 6.07 2.80 -15.61
C LYS A 71 4.90 1.96 -15.09
N ASP A 72 5.03 1.46 -13.86
CA ASP A 72 3.95 0.69 -13.21
C ASP A 72 2.72 1.56 -12.98
N MET A 73 2.90 2.79 -12.48
CA MET A 73 1.80 3.73 -12.30
C MET A 73 1.10 4.08 -13.63
N THR A 74 1.86 4.19 -14.73
CA THR A 74 1.29 4.42 -16.07
C THR A 74 0.47 3.22 -16.56
N ASN A 75 0.96 1.99 -16.36
CA ASN A 75 0.21 0.79 -16.71
C ASN A 75 -1.04 0.62 -15.85
N LEU A 76 -0.92 0.86 -14.56
CA LEU A 76 -2.06 0.84 -13.62
C LEU A 76 -3.14 1.85 -14.04
N GLU A 77 -2.74 3.08 -14.42
CA GLU A 77 -3.66 4.10 -14.92
C GLU A 77 -4.42 3.61 -16.14
N ARG A 78 -3.71 3.10 -17.14
CA ARG A 78 -4.29 2.57 -18.38
C ARG A 78 -5.31 1.46 -18.09
N ILE A 79 -4.94 0.50 -17.25
CA ILE A 79 -5.80 -0.65 -16.93
C ILE A 79 -7.01 -0.19 -16.11
N ALA A 80 -6.80 0.64 -15.10
CA ALA A 80 -7.86 1.13 -14.23
C ALA A 80 -8.89 1.99 -15.03
N GLU A 81 -8.43 2.81 -15.98
CA GLU A 81 -9.31 3.55 -16.87
C GLU A 81 -10.08 2.62 -17.83
N LYS A 82 -9.39 1.66 -18.45
CA LYS A 82 -9.97 0.75 -19.45
C LYS A 82 -11.10 -0.14 -18.89
N TYR A 83 -10.93 -0.61 -17.65
CA TYR A 83 -11.82 -1.57 -17.01
C TYR A 83 -12.67 -0.96 -15.89
N ASP A 84 -12.61 0.35 -15.71
CA ASP A 84 -13.32 1.10 -14.68
C ASP A 84 -13.10 0.55 -13.25
N LEU A 85 -11.84 0.31 -12.90
CA LEU A 85 -11.46 -0.27 -11.61
C LEU A 85 -11.18 0.78 -10.55
N ILE A 86 -11.49 0.46 -9.30
CA ILE A 86 -11.06 1.20 -8.11
C ILE A 86 -9.67 0.70 -7.72
N ILE A 87 -8.81 1.60 -7.27
CA ILE A 87 -7.48 1.25 -6.74
C ILE A 87 -7.47 1.46 -5.23
N LEU A 88 -7.10 0.43 -4.48
CA LEU A 88 -6.72 0.54 -3.08
C LEU A 88 -5.19 0.60 -3.03
N SER A 89 -4.64 1.76 -2.67
CA SER A 89 -3.20 1.97 -2.54
C SER A 89 -2.81 1.95 -1.07
N ASP A 90 -2.14 0.89 -0.65
CA ASP A 90 -1.57 0.80 0.70
C ASP A 90 -0.17 1.41 0.69
N GLU A 91 -0.04 2.60 1.27
CA GLU A 91 1.18 3.40 1.31
C GLU A 91 1.73 3.56 2.74
N VAL A 92 1.42 2.62 3.63
CA VAL A 92 1.79 2.70 5.06
C VAL A 92 3.29 2.79 5.31
N TYR A 93 4.12 2.43 4.32
CA TYR A 93 5.57 2.49 4.37
C TYR A 93 6.16 3.63 3.53
N GLU A 94 5.42 4.68 3.21
CA GLU A 94 5.82 5.78 2.32
C GLU A 94 7.17 6.43 2.66
N HIS A 95 7.58 6.42 3.94
CA HIS A 95 8.84 6.96 4.42
C HIS A 95 9.99 5.94 4.44
N LEU A 96 9.75 4.68 4.05
CA LEU A 96 10.75 3.60 4.10
C LEU A 96 11.22 3.24 2.69
N VAL A 97 11.81 4.20 2.01
CA VAL A 97 12.41 4.05 0.68
C VAL A 97 13.89 4.38 0.77
N TYR A 98 14.75 3.52 0.23
CA TYR A 98 16.21 3.54 0.34
C TYR A 98 16.89 3.86 -0.98
N ASP A 99 18.23 3.95 -0.96
CA ASP A 99 19.07 4.12 -2.15
C ASP A 99 18.74 5.38 -2.96
N ASN A 100 18.40 6.47 -2.27
CA ASN A 100 17.98 7.73 -2.89
C ASN A 100 16.78 7.61 -3.85
N LYS A 101 16.05 6.50 -3.80
CA LYS A 101 14.79 6.37 -4.52
C LYS A 101 13.71 7.20 -3.83
N LYS A 102 12.64 7.47 -4.56
CA LYS A 102 11.49 8.22 -4.03
C LYS A 102 10.23 7.38 -4.10
N HIS A 103 9.45 7.44 -3.04
CA HIS A 103 8.09 6.93 -3.05
C HIS A 103 7.23 7.71 -4.07
N LEU A 104 6.44 6.99 -4.85
CA LEU A 104 5.48 7.55 -5.79
C LEU A 104 4.08 7.31 -5.24
N SER A 105 3.57 8.26 -4.48
CA SER A 105 2.19 8.18 -4.00
C SER A 105 1.20 8.25 -5.15
N ILE A 106 0.15 7.42 -5.08
CA ILE A 106 -0.96 7.45 -6.05
C ILE A 106 -1.66 8.82 -6.08
N CYS A 107 -1.59 9.56 -4.98
CA CYS A 107 -2.13 10.91 -4.87
C CYS A 107 -1.45 11.91 -5.83
N SER A 108 -0.24 11.60 -6.31
CA SER A 108 0.50 12.45 -7.27
C SER A 108 0.10 12.21 -8.73
N PHE A 109 -0.81 11.26 -8.99
CA PHE A 109 -1.30 10.91 -10.32
C PHE A 109 -2.79 11.25 -10.43
N PRO A 110 -3.18 12.43 -10.96
CA PRO A 110 -4.56 12.93 -10.88
C PRO A 110 -5.63 11.97 -11.42
N LYS A 111 -5.33 11.26 -12.51
CA LYS A 111 -6.27 10.32 -13.11
C LYS A 111 -6.45 9.06 -12.25
N LEU A 112 -5.34 8.53 -11.69
CA LEU A 112 -5.41 7.43 -10.72
C LEU A 112 -6.10 7.88 -9.44
N PHE A 113 -5.74 9.04 -8.90
CA PHE A 113 -6.32 9.56 -7.67
C PHE A 113 -7.85 9.63 -7.73
N ASN A 114 -8.43 10.05 -8.87
CA ASN A 114 -9.88 10.16 -9.05
C ASN A 114 -10.64 8.84 -8.82
N ARG A 115 -9.96 7.70 -8.81
CA ARG A 115 -10.51 6.36 -8.61
C ARG A 115 -9.80 5.55 -7.51
N SER A 116 -9.05 6.24 -6.64
CA SER A 116 -8.20 5.58 -5.66
C SER A 116 -8.58 5.89 -4.23
N ILE A 117 -8.26 4.94 -3.36
CA ILE A 117 -8.29 5.05 -1.91
C ILE A 117 -6.86 4.81 -1.45
N ALA A 118 -6.16 5.86 -1.01
CA ALA A 118 -4.82 5.75 -0.46
C ALA A 118 -4.89 5.61 1.07
N ILE A 119 -4.15 4.64 1.62
CA ILE A 119 -4.13 4.31 3.05
C ILE A 119 -2.73 4.56 3.60
N PHE A 120 -2.68 5.24 4.74
CA PHE A 120 -1.46 5.60 5.45
C PHE A 120 -1.54 5.21 6.93
N SER A 121 -0.39 5.01 7.58
CA SER A 121 -0.35 4.56 8.98
C SER A 121 0.63 5.35 9.82
N PHE A 122 0.13 6.07 10.81
CA PHE A 122 0.98 6.67 11.84
C PHE A 122 1.69 5.60 12.69
N GLY A 123 1.09 4.40 12.79
CA GLY A 123 1.68 3.27 13.50
C GLY A 123 3.03 2.84 12.95
N LYS A 124 3.23 2.97 11.64
CA LYS A 124 4.51 2.66 10.97
C LYS A 124 5.48 3.84 11.05
N THR A 125 4.97 5.05 10.75
CA THR A 125 5.77 6.28 10.75
C THR A 125 6.33 6.62 12.13
N PHE A 126 5.56 6.42 13.20
CA PHE A 126 5.96 6.78 14.57
C PHE A 126 6.24 5.58 15.49
N HIS A 127 6.37 4.37 14.93
CA HIS A 127 6.63 3.14 15.71
C HIS A 127 5.58 2.84 16.79
N VAL A 128 4.35 3.27 16.57
CA VAL A 128 3.21 3.11 17.50
C VAL A 128 2.12 2.23 16.90
N THR A 129 2.51 1.12 16.28
CA THR A 129 1.58 0.21 15.57
C THR A 129 0.40 -0.25 16.43
N GLY A 130 0.61 -0.40 17.74
CA GLY A 130 -0.43 -0.75 18.71
C GLY A 130 -1.50 0.33 18.92
N TRP A 131 -1.23 1.58 18.54
CA TRP A 131 -2.21 2.67 18.66
C TRP A 131 -3.34 2.57 17.63
N LYS A 132 -3.17 1.77 16.58
CA LYS A 132 -4.18 1.53 15.53
C LYS A 132 -4.72 2.82 14.92
N LEU A 133 -3.82 3.77 14.66
CA LEU A 133 -4.14 5.06 14.08
C LEU A 133 -3.50 5.22 12.70
N GLY A 134 -4.29 5.67 11.74
CA GLY A 134 -3.88 5.97 10.38
C GLY A 134 -4.87 6.91 9.72
N TYR A 135 -4.69 7.17 8.44
CA TYR A 135 -5.60 8.02 7.69
C TYR A 135 -5.79 7.52 6.26
N VAL A 136 -6.85 7.97 5.66
CA VAL A 136 -7.23 7.65 4.29
C VAL A 136 -7.37 8.95 3.50
N VAL A 137 -6.85 8.94 2.28
CA VAL A 137 -7.02 10.01 1.30
C VAL A 137 -7.74 9.45 0.08
N ALA A 138 -8.85 10.05 -0.29
CA ALA A 138 -9.64 9.62 -1.44
C ALA A 138 -10.47 10.79 -2.00
N PRO A 139 -10.94 10.72 -3.26
CA PRO A 139 -11.89 11.68 -3.80
C PRO A 139 -13.18 11.70 -2.97
N LYS A 140 -13.86 12.84 -2.98
CA LYS A 140 -15.07 13.09 -2.18
C LYS A 140 -16.12 11.96 -2.29
N GLN A 141 -16.31 11.42 -3.47
CA GLN A 141 -17.29 10.35 -3.71
C GLN A 141 -16.93 9.08 -2.95
N LEU A 142 -15.69 8.58 -3.09
CA LEU A 142 -15.22 7.39 -2.38
C LEU A 142 -15.13 7.65 -0.87
N MET A 143 -14.64 8.84 -0.47
CA MET A 143 -14.54 9.21 0.93
C MET A 143 -15.91 9.25 1.62
N SER A 144 -16.98 9.64 0.93
CA SER A 144 -18.32 9.65 1.51
C SER A 144 -18.80 8.23 1.86
N GLU A 145 -18.48 7.24 1.04
CA GLU A 145 -18.84 5.85 1.31
C GLU A 145 -18.00 5.25 2.45
N ILE A 146 -16.68 5.54 2.45
CA ILE A 146 -15.78 5.13 3.54
C ILE A 146 -16.29 5.66 4.89
N ARG A 147 -16.70 6.93 4.96
CA ARG A 147 -17.21 7.54 6.19
C ARG A 147 -18.49 6.88 6.69
N LYS A 148 -19.40 6.47 5.81
CA LYS A 148 -20.62 5.74 6.19
C LYS A 148 -20.26 4.41 6.88
N VAL A 149 -19.33 3.65 6.30
CA VAL A 149 -18.89 2.38 6.88
C VAL A 149 -18.15 2.61 8.20
N HIS A 150 -17.21 3.57 8.21
CA HIS A 150 -16.42 3.89 9.39
C HIS A 150 -17.27 4.30 10.59
N GLN A 151 -18.35 5.07 10.36
CA GLN A 151 -19.28 5.50 11.41
C GLN A 151 -19.87 4.32 12.19
N PHE A 152 -20.16 3.19 11.52
CA PHE A 152 -20.79 2.05 12.16
C PHE A 152 -19.79 0.99 12.65
N ASN A 153 -18.58 0.94 12.08
CA ASN A 153 -17.54 -0.01 12.50
C ASN A 153 -16.70 0.50 13.66
N VAL A 154 -16.31 1.77 13.61
CA VAL A 154 -15.35 2.36 14.56
C VAL A 154 -15.96 3.54 15.30
N PHE A 155 -16.93 4.23 14.68
CA PHE A 155 -17.53 5.47 15.12
C PHE A 155 -16.54 6.64 15.11
N SER A 156 -15.48 6.56 15.92
CA SER A 156 -14.39 7.53 15.97
C SER A 156 -13.08 6.85 16.34
N ALA A 157 -12.00 7.21 15.70
CA ALA A 157 -10.66 6.86 16.15
C ALA A 157 -10.37 7.52 17.51
N ASN A 158 -9.46 6.91 18.31
CA ASN A 158 -9.13 7.37 19.65
C ASN A 158 -8.67 8.84 19.65
N HIS A 159 -9.48 9.74 20.23
CA HIS A 159 -9.25 11.18 20.17
C HIS A 159 -7.96 11.65 20.88
N PRO A 160 -7.63 11.20 22.11
CA PRO A 160 -6.33 11.52 22.73
C PRO A 160 -5.13 11.16 21.85
N LEU A 161 -5.16 10.01 21.20
CA LEU A 161 -4.07 9.59 20.30
C LEU A 161 -3.99 10.45 19.04
N GLN A 162 -5.11 10.93 18.51
CA GLN A 162 -5.13 11.88 17.40
C GLN A 162 -4.44 13.19 17.78
N LEU A 163 -4.72 13.72 18.97
CA LEU A 163 -4.06 14.94 19.48
C LEU A 163 -2.56 14.73 19.65
N ALA A 164 -2.15 13.61 20.28
CA ALA A 164 -0.74 13.30 20.47
C ALA A 164 0.02 13.18 19.13
N VAL A 165 -0.59 12.58 18.11
CA VAL A 165 0.01 12.50 16.77
C VAL A 165 0.03 13.88 16.11
N ALA A 166 -1.00 14.71 16.27
CA ALA A 166 -1.03 16.05 15.72
C ALA A 166 0.11 16.91 16.26
N ASP A 167 0.32 16.89 17.59
CA ASP A 167 1.45 17.60 18.21
C ASP A 167 2.80 17.09 17.72
N TYR A 168 2.93 15.77 17.54
CA TYR A 168 4.19 15.16 17.11
C TYR A 168 4.50 15.39 15.62
N LEU A 169 3.49 15.59 14.78
CA LEU A 169 3.65 15.91 13.36
C LEU A 169 4.32 17.26 13.12
N GLU A 170 4.34 18.15 14.10
CA GLU A 170 5.11 19.41 14.02
C GLU A 170 6.64 19.18 13.98
N ASN A 171 7.09 17.98 14.38
CA ASN A 171 8.50 17.58 14.32
C ASN A 171 8.77 16.75 13.06
N GLU A 172 8.95 17.40 11.93
CA GLU A 172 9.18 16.73 10.64
C GLU A 172 10.49 15.91 10.60
N GLU A 173 11.50 16.27 11.38
CA GLU A 173 12.79 15.58 11.36
C GLU A 173 12.67 14.08 11.65
N HIS A 174 11.73 13.69 12.49
CA HIS A 174 11.57 12.29 12.88
C HIS A 174 11.27 11.41 11.67
N PHE A 175 10.21 11.71 10.93
CA PHE A 175 9.77 10.84 9.82
C PHE A 175 10.60 11.06 8.55
N LEU A 176 11.17 12.24 8.34
CA LEU A 176 12.05 12.50 7.20
C LEU A 176 13.42 11.77 7.31
N ARG A 177 13.80 11.31 8.51
CA ARG A 177 15.04 10.55 8.73
C ARG A 177 14.82 9.03 8.81
N LEU A 178 13.59 8.54 8.75
CA LEU A 178 13.30 7.12 8.89
C LEU A 178 13.98 6.27 7.81
N ASN A 179 14.01 6.75 6.59
CA ASN A 179 14.68 6.05 5.49
C ASN A 179 16.15 5.79 5.85
N HIS A 180 16.91 6.80 6.25
CA HIS A 180 18.31 6.67 6.59
C HIS A 180 18.54 5.71 7.78
N PHE A 181 17.70 5.82 8.82
CA PHE A 181 17.79 4.95 9.99
C PHE A 181 17.60 3.46 9.63
N TYR A 182 16.62 3.14 8.80
CA TYR A 182 16.38 1.76 8.40
C TYR A 182 17.31 1.28 7.28
N GLU A 183 17.78 2.17 6.42
CA GLU A 183 18.79 1.86 5.41
C GLU A 183 20.09 1.37 6.06
N GLN A 184 20.56 2.05 7.09
CA GLN A 184 21.73 1.59 7.87
C GLN A 184 21.51 0.19 8.48
N LYS A 185 20.32 -0.10 8.97
CA LYS A 185 19.99 -1.45 9.51
C LYS A 185 19.95 -2.52 8.42
N ARG A 186 19.40 -2.19 7.26
CA ARG A 186 19.43 -3.06 6.08
C ARG A 186 20.86 -3.36 5.67
N ASP A 187 21.67 -2.35 5.55
CA ASP A 187 23.07 -2.49 5.09
C ASP A 187 23.89 -3.34 6.06
N LEU A 188 23.74 -3.11 7.36
CA LEU A 188 24.36 -3.96 8.39
C LEU A 188 23.87 -5.42 8.30
N PHE A 189 22.58 -5.63 8.11
CA PHE A 189 22.02 -6.97 7.94
C PHE A 189 22.60 -7.67 6.69
N LEU A 190 22.66 -6.97 5.56
CA LEU A 190 23.25 -7.51 4.33
C LEU A 190 24.74 -7.82 4.47
N GLU A 191 25.50 -6.99 5.16
CA GLU A 191 26.90 -7.24 5.48
C GLU A 191 27.05 -8.55 6.28
N ILE A 192 26.29 -8.69 7.36
CA ILE A 192 26.33 -9.89 8.21
C ILE A 192 25.94 -11.15 7.43
N ILE A 193 24.86 -11.10 6.64
CA ILE A 193 24.34 -12.28 5.93
C ILE A 193 25.24 -12.65 4.76
N SER A 194 25.98 -11.72 4.16
CA SER A 194 26.89 -11.97 3.05
C SER A 194 27.99 -12.98 3.38
N ALA A 195 28.36 -13.11 4.65
CA ALA A 195 29.33 -14.09 5.15
C ALA A 195 28.70 -15.48 5.39
N SER A 196 27.40 -15.65 5.14
CA SER A 196 26.67 -16.88 5.38
C SER A 196 26.33 -17.60 4.06
N ARG A 197 25.70 -18.79 4.18
CA ARG A 197 25.15 -19.51 3.03
C ARG A 197 23.85 -18.93 2.48
N PHE A 198 23.26 -17.99 3.16
CA PHE A 198 22.01 -17.36 2.74
C PHE A 198 22.28 -16.25 1.73
N GLN A 199 21.34 -16.08 0.80
CA GLN A 199 21.34 -14.97 -0.13
C GLN A 199 20.19 -14.05 0.23
N ALA A 200 20.47 -12.74 0.31
CA ALA A 200 19.47 -11.72 0.47
C ALA A 200 19.71 -10.64 -0.59
N LYS A 201 18.63 -10.13 -1.15
CA LYS A 201 18.61 -8.99 -2.07
C LYS A 201 17.71 -7.92 -1.46
N ALA A 202 18.13 -6.65 -1.53
CA ALA A 202 17.35 -5.51 -1.13
C ALA A 202 17.29 -4.46 -2.24
#